data_22e54ad3caa03b290b4b89447eebc1c1
#
_entry.id   22e54ad3caa03b290b4b89447eebc1c1
#
_cell.length_a   1.000
_cell.length_b   1.000
_cell.length_c   1.000
_cell.angle_alpha   90.00
_cell.angle_beta   90.00
_cell.angle_gamma   90.00
#
_symmetry.space_group_name_H-M   'P 1'
#
loop_
_entity.id
_entity.type
_entity.pdbx_description
1 polymer ?
#
loop_
_entity_poly.entity_id
_entity_poly.type
_entity_poly.pdbx_seq_one_letter_code
_entity_poly.pdbx_strand_id
1 'polypeptide(L)'
;MRNTRDTQLIFDLSRPGRRGAVLPGCDVPEQAIDSLLPASALAPAPPALPEVNEPQVIRHFVNLSQQNMSVDTHFYPLGSCTMKYNPKRNERAAAMPGMAEVHPYQPEETIQGMLELLYRMQEMLQEISGLPACSLQPAAWAHGELAALLVAAAYFGDNGQTRHKVV
;
A
#
# COMPACT_ATOMS: atom_id res chain seq x y z
N MET A 1 -5.68 33.06 -6.33
CA MET A 1 -4.98 32.45 -7.46
C MET A 1 -4.06 31.38 -6.87
N ARG A 2 -4.20 30.11 -7.25
CA ARG A 2 -3.31 29.05 -6.75
C ARG A 2 -1.96 29.21 -7.43
N ASN A 3 -0.93 29.65 -6.69
CA ASN A 3 0.42 29.65 -7.21
C ASN A 3 1.04 28.28 -7.00
N THR A 4 0.86 27.41 -7.99
CA THR A 4 1.41 26.03 -7.95
C THR A 4 2.86 25.98 -8.45
N ARG A 5 3.39 27.07 -9.01
CA ARG A 5 4.74 27.11 -9.59
C ARG A 5 5.85 27.37 -8.57
N ASP A 6 5.53 28.09 -7.49
CA ASP A 6 6.49 28.46 -6.45
C ASP A 6 6.13 27.82 -5.11
N THR A 7 6.09 26.50 -5.08
CA THR A 7 5.90 25.79 -3.81
C THR A 7 7.21 25.79 -3.04
N GLN A 8 7.24 26.51 -1.92
CA GLN A 8 8.37 26.50 -0.99
C GLN A 8 8.63 25.11 -0.47
N LEU A 9 9.87 24.78 -0.17
CA LEU A 9 10.20 23.54 0.51
C LEU A 9 9.57 23.53 1.90
N ILE A 10 9.12 22.36 2.34
CA ILE A 10 8.50 22.22 3.66
C ILE A 10 9.48 22.65 4.79
N PHE A 11 10.77 22.49 4.56
CA PHE A 11 11.85 22.95 5.49
C PHE A 11 11.89 24.47 5.60
N ASP A 12 11.63 25.22 4.54
CA ASP A 12 11.58 26.68 4.56
C ASP A 12 10.35 27.22 5.33
N LEU A 13 9.31 26.40 5.43
CA LEU A 13 8.10 26.70 6.20
C LEU A 13 8.28 26.42 7.70
N SER A 14 9.34 25.70 8.08
CA SER A 14 9.59 25.32 9.47
C SER A 14 9.74 26.52 10.39
N ARG A 15 9.13 26.44 11.55
CA ARG A 15 9.30 27.40 12.63
C ARG A 15 9.26 26.67 13.97
N PRO A 16 10.19 26.97 14.90
CA PRO A 16 10.26 26.30 16.19
C PRO A 16 8.94 26.29 16.94
N GLY A 17 8.58 25.14 17.52
CA GLY A 17 7.38 24.94 18.31
C GLY A 17 6.09 24.64 17.54
N ARG A 18 6.12 24.64 16.19
CA ARG A 18 4.95 24.23 15.42
C ARG A 18 4.82 22.71 15.37
N ARG A 19 3.58 22.23 15.48
CA ARG A 19 3.28 20.80 15.41
C ARG A 19 2.14 20.54 14.41
N GLY A 20 2.31 19.54 13.55
CA GLY A 20 1.30 19.11 12.56
C GLY A 20 0.36 18.04 13.12
N ALA A 21 0.83 17.26 14.07
CA ALA A 21 0.06 16.24 14.76
C ALA A 21 0.46 16.17 16.22
N VAL A 22 -0.46 15.70 17.04
CA VAL A 22 -0.19 15.34 18.44
C VAL A 22 -0.29 13.83 18.54
N LEU A 23 0.81 13.20 18.93
CA LEU A 23 0.81 11.77 19.18
C LEU A 23 0.02 11.48 20.48
N PRO A 24 -0.73 10.37 20.54
CA PRO A 24 -1.35 9.92 21.78
C PRO A 24 -0.25 9.68 22.82
N GLY A 25 -0.62 9.81 24.12
CA GLY A 25 0.30 9.44 25.21
C GLY A 25 0.62 7.95 25.16
N CYS A 26 1.81 7.59 25.62
CA CYS A 26 2.21 6.21 25.76
C CYS A 26 1.33 5.53 26.85
N ASP A 27 0.74 4.38 26.55
CA ASP A 27 -0.10 3.62 27.47
C ASP A 27 0.66 2.49 28.18
N VAL A 28 1.97 2.39 27.93
CA VAL A 28 2.89 1.47 28.63
C VAL A 28 3.96 2.26 29.38
N PRO A 29 4.62 1.68 30.39
CA PRO A 29 5.70 2.35 31.11
C PRO A 29 6.82 2.79 30.16
N GLU A 30 7.12 4.08 30.17
CA GLU A 30 8.23 4.64 29.38
C GLU A 30 9.57 4.19 29.96
N GLN A 31 10.48 3.78 29.11
CA GLN A 31 11.85 3.46 29.46
C GLN A 31 12.80 4.34 28.63
N ALA A 32 13.91 4.74 29.24
CA ALA A 32 14.93 5.49 28.53
C ALA A 32 15.53 4.63 27.39
N ILE A 33 15.61 5.17 26.18
CA ILE A 33 16.02 4.42 24.99
C ILE A 33 17.44 3.86 25.11
N ASP A 34 18.31 4.55 25.83
CA ASP A 34 19.68 4.14 26.13
C ASP A 34 19.76 2.95 27.09
N SER A 35 18.66 2.66 27.83
CA SER A 35 18.56 1.43 28.64
C SER A 35 18.08 0.22 27.81
N LEU A 36 17.51 0.45 26.64
CA LEU A 36 16.94 -0.59 25.77
C LEU A 36 17.87 -0.97 24.62
N LEU A 37 18.69 -0.03 24.15
CA LEU A 37 19.54 -0.24 22.98
C LEU A 37 20.99 0.14 23.30
N PRO A 38 21.99 -0.57 22.72
CA PRO A 38 23.37 -0.20 22.87
C PRO A 38 23.66 1.15 22.17
N ALA A 39 24.59 1.92 22.71
CA ALA A 39 24.95 3.24 22.18
C ALA A 39 25.32 3.23 20.68
N SER A 40 25.88 2.13 20.18
CA SER A 40 26.23 1.95 18.77
C SER A 40 25.01 1.85 17.84
N ALA A 41 23.83 1.54 18.37
CA ALA A 41 22.58 1.47 17.64
C ALA A 41 21.75 2.78 17.72
N LEU A 42 22.20 3.75 18.51
CA LEU A 42 21.52 5.03 18.68
C LEU A 42 22.06 6.06 17.70
N ALA A 43 21.16 6.79 17.06
CA ALA A 43 21.55 7.95 16.27
C ALA A 43 22.07 9.06 17.20
N PRO A 44 23.14 9.80 16.81
CA PRO A 44 23.75 10.85 17.65
C PRO A 44 22.80 12.03 17.92
N ALA A 45 21.79 12.22 17.07
CA ALA A 45 20.74 13.22 17.24
C ALA A 45 19.47 12.78 16.50
N PRO A 46 18.29 13.23 16.92
CA PRO A 46 17.06 13.04 16.15
C PRO A 46 17.16 13.65 14.74
N PRO A 47 16.47 13.10 13.73
CA PRO A 47 16.45 13.70 12.40
C PRO A 47 15.87 15.13 12.46
N ALA A 48 16.45 16.03 11.67
CA ALA A 48 16.01 17.42 11.56
C ALA A 48 14.70 17.50 10.74
N LEU A 49 13.59 17.11 11.35
CA LEU A 49 12.25 17.19 10.72
C LEU A 49 11.73 18.65 10.79
N PRO A 50 10.96 19.08 9.75
CA PRO A 50 10.40 20.42 9.75
C PRO A 50 9.28 20.58 10.79
N GLU A 51 9.33 21.63 11.57
CA GLU A 51 8.30 22.00 12.52
C GLU A 51 7.24 22.88 11.81
N VAL A 52 6.15 22.25 11.38
CA VAL A 52 5.07 22.88 10.62
C VAL A 52 3.72 22.49 11.22
N ASN A 53 2.67 23.31 11.01
CA ASN A 53 1.33 22.95 11.42
C ASN A 53 0.60 22.12 10.34
N GLU A 54 -0.47 21.45 10.74
CA GLU A 54 -1.26 20.59 9.83
C GLU A 54 -1.69 21.31 8.53
N PRO A 55 -2.28 22.53 8.57
CA PRO A 55 -2.63 23.24 7.35
C PRO A 55 -1.45 23.49 6.41
N GLN A 56 -0.26 23.72 6.93
CA GLN A 56 0.95 23.91 6.12
C GLN A 56 1.36 22.59 5.45
N VAL A 57 1.33 21.47 6.17
CA VAL A 57 1.61 20.13 5.62
C VAL A 57 0.66 19.82 4.48
N ILE A 58 -0.64 19.92 4.74
CA ILE A 58 -1.68 19.59 3.75
C ILE A 58 -1.54 20.48 2.51
N ARG A 59 -1.40 21.79 2.68
CA ARG A 59 -1.26 22.73 1.55
C ARG A 59 0.00 22.47 0.75
N HIS A 60 1.12 22.18 1.41
CA HIS A 60 2.38 21.87 0.75
C HIS A 60 2.24 20.66 -0.17
N PHE A 61 1.77 19.52 0.36
CA PHE A 61 1.65 18.30 -0.42
C PHE A 61 0.54 18.37 -1.48
N VAL A 62 -0.57 19.05 -1.22
CA VAL A 62 -1.60 19.31 -2.23
C VAL A 62 -1.05 20.16 -3.37
N ASN A 63 -0.28 21.20 -3.08
CA ASN A 63 0.34 22.03 -4.12
C ASN A 63 1.36 21.21 -4.94
N LEU A 64 2.17 20.38 -4.31
CA LEU A 64 3.10 19.48 -5.02
C LEU A 64 2.34 18.48 -5.90
N SER A 65 1.27 17.87 -5.40
CA SER A 65 0.48 16.92 -6.16
C SER A 65 -0.13 17.53 -7.44
N GLN A 66 -0.45 18.81 -7.41
CA GLN A 66 -0.98 19.53 -8.56
C GLN A 66 0.07 19.85 -9.65
N GLN A 67 1.35 19.70 -9.33
CA GLN A 67 2.45 19.84 -10.30
C GLN A 67 2.73 18.54 -11.03
N ASN A 68 2.11 17.45 -10.61
CA ASN A 68 2.27 16.14 -11.19
C ASN A 68 0.94 15.64 -11.75
N MET A 69 1.01 14.60 -12.59
CA MET A 69 -0.17 13.97 -13.16
C MET A 69 -0.91 13.16 -12.07
N SER A 70 -2.22 13.30 -12.03
CA SER A 70 -3.10 12.55 -11.14
C SER A 70 -4.20 11.87 -11.95
N VAL A 71 -4.49 10.62 -11.62
CA VAL A 71 -5.59 9.85 -12.22
C VAL A 71 -6.98 10.43 -11.89
N ASP A 72 -7.08 11.27 -10.85
CA ASP A 72 -8.32 11.97 -10.50
C ASP A 72 -8.58 13.19 -11.37
N THR A 73 -7.55 13.74 -12.01
CA THR A 73 -7.64 14.97 -12.81
C THR A 73 -7.35 14.77 -14.30
N HIS A 74 -6.64 13.70 -14.66
CA HIS A 74 -6.19 13.44 -16.02
C HIS A 74 -6.29 11.96 -16.37
N PHE A 75 -6.45 11.68 -17.65
CA PHE A 75 -6.26 10.32 -18.17
C PHE A 75 -4.77 9.96 -18.12
N TYR A 76 -4.46 8.85 -17.46
CA TYR A 76 -3.07 8.41 -17.29
C TYR A 76 -2.69 7.39 -18.36
N PRO A 77 -1.69 7.69 -19.23
CA PRO A 77 -1.42 6.89 -20.43
C PRO A 77 -0.56 5.64 -20.20
N LEU A 78 0.04 5.46 -19.01
CA LEU A 78 0.93 4.32 -18.75
C LEU A 78 0.16 3.01 -18.55
N GLY A 79 0.65 1.93 -19.18
CA GLY A 79 0.02 0.63 -19.18
C GLY A 79 0.35 -0.25 -17.97
N SER A 80 1.56 -0.22 -17.47
CA SER A 80 2.02 -1.01 -16.33
C SER A 80 1.58 -0.40 -15.00
N CYS A 81 1.46 -1.19 -13.95
CA CYS A 81 1.10 -0.85 -12.58
C CYS A 81 -0.35 -0.38 -12.35
N THR A 82 -0.70 -0.28 -11.06
CA THR A 82 -2.04 0.00 -10.55
C THR A 82 -2.48 1.47 -10.68
N MET A 83 -1.80 2.30 -11.46
CA MET A 83 -2.08 3.72 -11.65
C MET A 83 -3.30 3.99 -12.55
N LYS A 84 -4.37 3.23 -12.40
CA LYS A 84 -5.66 3.46 -13.05
C LYS A 84 -6.62 4.09 -12.07
N TYR A 85 -7.62 4.79 -12.61
CA TYR A 85 -8.66 5.35 -11.77
C TYR A 85 -9.38 4.22 -11.02
N ASN A 86 -9.36 4.28 -9.68
CA ASN A 86 -10.15 3.41 -8.84
C ASN A 86 -11.40 4.16 -8.37
N PRO A 87 -12.61 3.65 -8.65
CA PRO A 87 -13.83 4.30 -8.19
C PRO A 87 -13.83 4.53 -6.67
N LYS A 88 -14.08 5.76 -6.24
CA LYS A 88 -14.02 6.13 -4.81
C LYS A 88 -14.99 5.34 -3.91
N ARG A 89 -16.05 4.77 -4.48
CA ARG A 89 -16.94 3.83 -3.77
C ARG A 89 -16.23 2.55 -3.36
N ASN A 90 -15.25 2.07 -4.17
CA ASN A 90 -14.49 0.87 -3.86
C ASN A 90 -13.60 1.11 -2.64
N GLU A 91 -12.95 2.28 -2.55
CA GLU A 91 -12.18 2.68 -1.38
C GLU A 91 -13.04 2.70 -0.11
N ARG A 92 -14.25 3.26 -0.21
CA ARG A 92 -15.18 3.29 0.92
C ARG A 92 -15.66 1.89 1.33
N ALA A 93 -15.91 1.02 0.37
CA ALA A 93 -16.30 -0.36 0.64
C ALA A 93 -15.15 -1.13 1.32
N ALA A 94 -13.94 -1.01 0.79
CA ALA A 94 -12.75 -1.66 1.36
C ALA A 94 -12.41 -1.17 2.79
N ALA A 95 -12.73 0.09 3.10
CA ALA A 95 -12.49 0.69 4.42
C ALA A 95 -13.59 0.41 5.46
N MET A 96 -14.65 -0.34 5.10
CA MET A 96 -15.67 -0.71 6.10
C MET A 96 -15.07 -1.63 7.17
N PRO A 97 -15.47 -1.48 8.47
CA PRO A 97 -14.89 -2.27 9.56
C PRO A 97 -14.93 -3.79 9.31
N GLY A 98 -16.04 -4.33 8.79
CA GLY A 98 -16.16 -5.75 8.46
C GLY A 98 -15.29 -6.23 7.29
N MET A 99 -14.56 -5.34 6.62
CA MET A 99 -13.62 -5.65 5.53
C MET A 99 -12.17 -5.39 5.94
N ALA A 100 -11.90 -4.22 6.54
CA ALA A 100 -10.55 -3.78 6.86
C ALA A 100 -9.98 -4.39 8.15
N GLU A 101 -10.84 -4.82 9.07
CA GLU A 101 -10.46 -5.31 10.40
C GLU A 101 -10.42 -6.85 10.48
N VAL A 102 -10.55 -7.55 9.36
CA VAL A 102 -10.51 -9.02 9.31
C VAL A 102 -9.07 -9.51 9.40
N HIS A 103 -8.81 -10.41 10.35
CA HIS A 103 -7.49 -11.03 10.49
C HIS A 103 -7.38 -12.29 9.61
N PRO A 104 -6.23 -12.55 8.95
CA PRO A 104 -6.04 -13.73 8.08
C PRO A 104 -6.24 -15.09 8.76
N TYR A 105 -6.01 -15.19 10.06
CA TYR A 105 -6.21 -16.40 10.86
C TYR A 105 -7.47 -16.36 11.75
N GLN A 106 -8.40 -15.46 11.43
CA GLN A 106 -9.68 -15.43 12.11
C GLN A 106 -10.48 -16.71 11.82
N PRO A 107 -11.26 -17.27 12.79
CA PRO A 107 -12.05 -18.46 12.56
C PRO A 107 -13.02 -18.30 11.37
N GLU A 108 -13.06 -19.29 10.49
CA GLU A 108 -13.81 -19.24 9.23
C GLU A 108 -15.31 -18.94 9.42
N GLU A 109 -15.90 -19.44 10.48
CA GLU A 109 -17.31 -19.21 10.83
C GLU A 109 -17.63 -17.72 11.05
N THR A 110 -16.63 -16.89 11.36
CA THR A 110 -16.80 -15.45 11.61
C THR A 110 -16.56 -14.58 10.36
N ILE A 111 -16.09 -15.17 9.26
CA ILE A 111 -15.69 -14.44 8.03
C ILE A 111 -16.36 -14.97 6.78
N GLN A 112 -17.52 -15.63 6.90
CA GLN A 112 -18.20 -16.26 5.76
C GLN A 112 -18.52 -15.28 4.62
N GLY A 113 -18.86 -14.02 4.93
CA GLY A 113 -19.09 -12.99 3.92
C GLY A 113 -17.81 -12.60 3.14
N MET A 114 -16.66 -12.59 3.80
CA MET A 114 -15.38 -12.36 3.13
C MET A 114 -14.99 -13.54 2.23
N LEU A 115 -15.21 -14.77 2.70
CA LEU A 115 -14.95 -15.98 1.90
C LEU A 115 -15.86 -16.03 0.68
N GLU A 116 -17.13 -15.68 0.82
CA GLU A 116 -18.06 -15.60 -0.30
C GLU A 116 -17.63 -14.53 -1.33
N LEU A 117 -17.17 -13.36 -0.86
CA LEU A 117 -16.65 -12.30 -1.72
C LEU A 117 -15.46 -12.80 -2.54
N LEU A 118 -14.49 -13.46 -1.89
CA LEU A 118 -13.34 -14.03 -2.58
C LEU A 118 -13.73 -15.12 -3.57
N TYR A 119 -14.62 -16.01 -3.19
CA TYR A 119 -15.13 -17.06 -4.06
C TYR A 119 -15.78 -16.47 -5.33
N ARG A 120 -16.69 -15.53 -5.16
CA ARG A 120 -17.34 -14.85 -6.30
C ARG A 120 -16.36 -14.09 -7.19
N MET A 121 -15.31 -13.50 -6.59
CA MET A 121 -14.25 -12.87 -7.37
C MET A 121 -13.50 -13.88 -8.23
N GLN A 122 -13.20 -15.07 -7.71
CA GLN A 122 -12.59 -16.15 -8.48
C GLN A 122 -13.48 -16.56 -9.66
N GLU A 123 -14.78 -16.75 -9.45
CA GLU A 123 -15.73 -17.10 -10.51
C GLU A 123 -15.77 -16.02 -11.61
N MET A 124 -15.85 -14.75 -11.22
CA MET A 124 -15.84 -13.64 -12.17
C MET A 124 -14.55 -13.59 -13.01
N LEU A 125 -13.40 -13.82 -12.39
CA LEU A 125 -12.10 -13.84 -13.08
C LEU A 125 -11.95 -15.04 -14.00
N GLN A 126 -12.49 -16.20 -13.63
CA GLN A 126 -12.56 -17.38 -14.51
C GLN A 126 -13.41 -17.09 -15.74
N GLU A 127 -14.59 -16.51 -15.56
CA GLU A 127 -15.48 -16.14 -16.66
C GLU A 127 -14.84 -15.14 -17.63
N ILE A 128 -14.21 -14.07 -17.09
CA ILE A 128 -13.56 -13.02 -17.90
C ILE A 128 -12.34 -13.56 -18.64
N SER A 129 -11.55 -14.44 -18.02
CA SER A 129 -10.32 -14.97 -18.61
C SER A 129 -10.55 -16.18 -19.52
N GLY A 130 -11.69 -16.86 -19.38
CA GLY A 130 -11.96 -18.15 -20.04
C GLY A 130 -11.12 -19.32 -19.48
N LEU A 131 -10.48 -19.14 -18.32
CA LEU A 131 -9.66 -20.16 -17.66
C LEU A 131 -10.49 -20.92 -16.62
N PRO A 132 -10.25 -22.25 -16.45
CA PRO A 132 -11.06 -23.07 -15.55
C PRO A 132 -10.75 -22.87 -14.06
N ALA A 133 -9.66 -22.17 -13.74
CA ALA A 133 -9.24 -21.94 -12.36
C ALA A 133 -8.59 -20.56 -12.20
N CYS A 134 -8.74 -19.99 -11.00
CA CYS A 134 -8.12 -18.74 -10.60
C CYS A 134 -7.71 -18.83 -9.12
N SER A 135 -6.57 -18.28 -8.77
CA SER A 135 -6.13 -18.14 -7.39
C SER A 135 -5.96 -16.65 -7.04
N LEU A 136 -6.49 -16.24 -5.89
CA LEU A 136 -6.34 -14.90 -5.33
C LEU A 136 -5.23 -14.81 -4.27
N GLN A 137 -4.41 -15.88 -4.11
CA GLN A 137 -3.37 -15.95 -3.08
C GLN A 137 -2.15 -15.07 -3.35
N PRO A 138 -1.69 -14.84 -4.60
CA PRO A 138 -0.57 -13.95 -4.85
C PRO A 138 -0.85 -12.54 -4.33
N ALA A 139 0.02 -12.04 -3.45
CA ALA A 139 -0.18 -10.76 -2.76
C ALA A 139 0.22 -9.53 -3.60
N ALA A 140 0.95 -9.74 -4.71
CA ALA A 140 1.40 -8.67 -5.60
C ALA A 140 1.54 -9.19 -7.02
N TRP A 141 1.63 -8.28 -7.99
CA TRP A 141 1.78 -8.63 -9.40
C TRP A 141 3.00 -9.54 -9.68
N ALA A 142 4.19 -9.11 -9.28
CA ALA A 142 5.40 -9.93 -9.41
C ALA A 142 5.28 -11.30 -8.72
N HIS A 143 4.50 -11.39 -7.66
CA HIS A 143 4.19 -12.64 -6.96
C HIS A 143 3.33 -13.57 -7.83
N GLY A 144 2.38 -13.01 -8.58
CA GLY A 144 1.58 -13.76 -9.56
C GLY A 144 2.43 -14.32 -10.69
N GLU A 145 3.35 -13.53 -11.22
CA GLU A 145 4.30 -13.96 -12.26
C GLU A 145 5.20 -15.09 -11.76
N LEU A 146 5.79 -14.93 -10.58
CA LEU A 146 6.61 -15.99 -9.97
C LEU A 146 5.82 -17.27 -9.73
N ALA A 147 4.60 -17.17 -9.20
CA ALA A 147 3.73 -18.33 -8.96
C ALA A 147 3.41 -19.06 -10.27
N ALA A 148 3.13 -18.34 -11.34
CA ALA A 148 2.86 -18.93 -12.65
C ALA A 148 4.08 -19.69 -13.19
N LEU A 149 5.29 -19.15 -13.04
CA LEU A 149 6.53 -19.82 -13.43
C LEU A 149 6.80 -21.09 -12.60
N LEU A 150 6.54 -21.03 -11.30
CA LEU A 150 6.69 -22.19 -10.41
C LEU A 150 5.68 -23.30 -10.75
N VAL A 151 4.44 -22.94 -11.02
CA VAL A 151 3.39 -23.89 -11.46
C VAL A 151 3.77 -24.52 -12.80
N ALA A 152 4.25 -23.74 -13.77
CA ALA A 152 4.71 -24.24 -15.05
C ALA A 152 5.92 -25.20 -14.89
N ALA A 153 6.88 -24.86 -14.04
CA ALA A 153 8.03 -25.71 -13.75
C ALA A 153 7.61 -27.04 -13.12
N ALA A 154 6.70 -27.01 -12.14
CA ALA A 154 6.17 -28.21 -11.52
C ALA A 154 5.41 -29.09 -12.54
N TYR A 155 4.55 -28.50 -13.37
CA TYR A 155 3.82 -29.20 -14.41
C TYR A 155 4.77 -29.92 -15.40
N PHE A 156 5.82 -29.23 -15.87
CA PHE A 156 6.79 -29.86 -16.77
C PHE A 156 7.59 -30.97 -16.09
N GLY A 157 7.96 -30.78 -14.80
CA GLY A 157 8.62 -31.80 -14.00
C GLY A 157 7.78 -33.08 -13.87
N ASP A 158 6.52 -32.94 -13.52
CA ASP A 158 5.56 -34.05 -13.36
C ASP A 158 5.33 -34.82 -14.66
N ASN A 159 5.42 -34.11 -15.80
CA ASN A 159 5.31 -34.72 -17.12
C ASN A 159 6.66 -35.21 -17.73
N GLY A 160 7.71 -35.28 -16.91
CA GLY A 160 9.05 -35.75 -17.33
C GLY A 160 9.75 -34.84 -18.35
N GLN A 161 9.32 -33.59 -18.47
CA GLN A 161 9.90 -32.61 -19.38
C GLN A 161 10.79 -31.65 -18.60
N THR A 162 12.10 -31.76 -18.80
CA THR A 162 13.06 -30.80 -18.21
C THR A 162 13.27 -29.63 -19.15
N ARG A 163 12.90 -28.42 -18.74
CA ARG A 163 13.11 -27.19 -19.49
C ARG A 163 14.06 -26.29 -18.74
N HIS A 164 15.21 -25.98 -19.39
CA HIS A 164 16.30 -25.20 -18.78
C HIS A 164 16.35 -23.74 -19.22
N LYS A 165 15.48 -23.31 -20.15
CA LYS A 165 15.48 -21.95 -20.68
C LYS A 165 14.07 -21.38 -20.65
N VAL A 166 13.98 -20.14 -20.17
CA VAL A 166 12.84 -19.24 -20.31
C VAL A 166 13.27 -18.15 -21.30
N VAL A 167 12.41 -17.88 -22.28
CA VAL A 167 12.66 -16.84 -23.31
C VAL A 167 11.67 -15.70 -23.09
#